data_e986dfabdf8e68d26d2d02a7ccc7e897
#
_entry.id   e986dfabdf8e68d26d2d02a7ccc7e897
#
_cell.length_a   1.000
_cell.length_b   1.000
_cell.length_c   1.000
_cell.angle_alpha   90.00
_cell.angle_beta   90.00
_cell.angle_gamma   90.00
#
_symmetry.space_group_name_H-M   'P 1'
#
loop_
_entity.id
_entity.type
_entity.pdbx_description
1 polymer ?
#
loop_
_entity_poly.entity_id
_entity_poly.type
_entity_poly.pdbx_seq_one_letter_code
_entity_poly.pdbx_strand_id
1 'polypeptide(L)'
;MQASLEGADGDDFLTQNDFREISLIVDPTTFGTSTVASATTARNVYAVKFSGTPGTFTVDEKITQATTNAVGKVVAFDSTLKILYYVQERFADHGTGGANTGAYVAFSTTATITGASSGATGIPDADADSAVTLAGGNTITFTDGYANPELQPDSGNIIYRETRKPISRATDQTEDIKVIVEF
;
A
#
# COMPACT_ATOMS: atom_id res chain seq x y z
N MET A 1 -18.96 21.17 -9.69
CA MET A 1 -17.84 21.73 -8.90
C MET A 1 -16.61 21.54 -9.75
N GLN A 2 -16.06 22.62 -10.27
CA GLN A 2 -14.92 22.56 -11.19
C GLN A 2 -13.65 22.50 -10.34
N ALA A 3 -13.00 21.36 -10.31
CA ALA A 3 -11.65 21.27 -9.77
C ALA A 3 -10.73 21.95 -10.81
N SER A 4 -10.18 23.09 -10.47
CA SER A 4 -9.11 23.71 -11.26
C SER A 4 -7.85 22.86 -11.02
N LEU A 5 -7.55 21.99 -11.95
CA LEU A 5 -6.27 21.32 -12.05
C LEU A 5 -5.31 22.31 -12.73
N GLU A 6 -4.63 23.13 -11.96
CA GLU A 6 -3.51 23.93 -12.44
C GLU A 6 -2.21 23.14 -12.24
N GLY A 7 -2.01 22.13 -13.06
CA GLY A 7 -0.77 21.42 -13.24
C GLY A 7 -0.55 21.22 -14.74
N ALA A 8 0.69 21.20 -15.19
CA ALA A 8 0.99 20.80 -16.55
C ALA A 8 0.60 19.32 -16.75
N ASP A 9 0.22 18.96 -17.96
CA ASP A 9 -0.10 17.58 -18.31
C ASP A 9 1.11 16.68 -18.00
N GLY A 10 0.95 15.77 -17.03
CA GLY A 10 2.02 14.89 -16.54
C GLY A 10 2.62 15.27 -15.18
N ASP A 11 2.21 16.36 -14.56
CA ASP A 11 2.59 16.67 -13.19
C ASP A 11 1.79 15.83 -12.20
N ASP A 12 2.48 15.28 -11.19
CA ASP A 12 1.84 14.70 -10.02
C ASP A 12 0.93 15.73 -9.34
N PHE A 13 -0.20 15.26 -8.81
CA PHE A 13 -1.03 16.11 -7.97
C PHE A 13 -0.18 16.73 -6.88
N LEU A 14 -0.12 18.06 -6.85
CA LEU A 14 0.49 18.77 -5.75
C LEU A 14 -0.16 18.30 -4.44
N THR A 15 0.63 18.04 -3.43
CA THR A 15 0.19 17.54 -2.10
C THR A 15 -0.94 18.36 -1.49
N GLN A 16 -1.07 19.63 -1.87
CA GLN A 16 -2.18 20.53 -1.48
C GLN A 16 -3.52 20.16 -2.13
N ASN A 17 -3.53 19.37 -3.19
CA ASN A 17 -4.74 18.96 -3.90
C ASN A 17 -5.09 17.48 -3.64
N ASP A 18 -4.36 16.78 -2.79
CA ASP A 18 -4.67 15.42 -2.41
C ASP A 18 -6.05 15.36 -1.75
N PHE A 19 -6.92 14.52 -2.28
CA PHE A 19 -8.22 14.23 -1.68
C PHE A 19 -8.08 12.98 -0.83
N ARG A 20 -8.43 13.10 0.45
CA ARG A 20 -8.56 11.90 1.30
C ARG A 20 -9.97 11.35 1.13
N GLU A 21 -10.03 10.16 0.62
CA GLU A 21 -11.27 9.38 0.55
C GLU A 21 -11.26 8.33 1.65
N ILE A 22 -12.32 8.35 2.47
CA ILE A 22 -12.55 7.37 3.53
C ILE A 22 -13.81 6.62 3.17
N SER A 23 -13.75 5.30 3.16
CA SER A 23 -14.89 4.44 2.90
C SER A 23 -15.02 3.38 3.99
N LEU A 24 -16.26 3.06 4.34
CA LEU A 24 -16.59 1.87 5.13
C LEU A 24 -17.10 0.80 4.18
N ILE A 25 -16.50 -0.37 4.26
CA ILE A 25 -16.83 -1.52 3.43
C ILE A 25 -17.33 -2.63 4.34
N VAL A 26 -18.44 -3.27 3.96
CA VAL A 26 -19.01 -4.44 4.64
C VAL A 26 -18.85 -5.68 3.76
N ASP A 27 -18.63 -6.81 4.40
CA ASP A 27 -18.50 -8.13 3.78
C ASP A 27 -17.50 -8.21 2.61
N PRO A 28 -16.27 -7.67 2.72
CA PRO A 28 -15.25 -7.94 1.73
C PRO A 28 -14.94 -9.44 1.71
N THR A 29 -14.58 -9.98 0.56
CA THR A 29 -14.27 -11.41 0.43
C THR A 29 -12.77 -11.68 0.56
N THR A 30 -12.43 -12.89 0.96
CA THR A 30 -11.05 -13.37 1.00
C THR A 30 -10.51 -13.51 -0.42
N PHE A 31 -9.26 -13.13 -0.63
CA PHE A 31 -8.58 -13.12 -1.93
C PHE A 31 -8.76 -14.43 -2.69
N GLY A 32 -9.19 -14.32 -3.94
CA GLY A 32 -9.40 -15.47 -4.82
C GLY A 32 -10.61 -16.34 -4.46
N THR A 33 -11.48 -15.91 -3.54
CA THR A 33 -12.68 -16.66 -3.13
C THR A 33 -13.91 -15.77 -3.05
N SER A 34 -15.08 -16.39 -2.86
CA SER A 34 -16.34 -15.70 -2.54
C SER A 34 -16.68 -15.71 -1.05
N THR A 35 -15.77 -16.21 -0.20
CA THR A 35 -16.00 -16.29 1.25
C THR A 35 -15.76 -14.94 1.89
N VAL A 36 -16.68 -14.47 2.72
CA VAL A 36 -16.53 -13.23 3.49
C VAL A 36 -15.31 -13.34 4.41
N ALA A 37 -14.47 -12.31 4.39
CA ALA A 37 -13.28 -12.26 5.21
C ALA A 37 -13.63 -12.10 6.71
N SER A 38 -12.76 -12.62 7.57
CA SER A 38 -12.86 -12.48 9.01
C SER A 38 -11.89 -11.39 9.52
N ALA A 39 -12.01 -11.00 10.78
CA ALA A 39 -11.11 -10.03 11.41
C ALA A 39 -9.63 -10.51 11.42
N THR A 40 -9.38 -11.81 11.28
CA THR A 40 -8.04 -12.40 11.25
C THR A 40 -7.48 -12.62 9.84
N THR A 41 -8.30 -12.38 8.80
CA THR A 41 -7.97 -12.53 7.39
C THR A 41 -8.34 -11.25 6.62
N ALA A 42 -7.98 -10.09 7.16
CA ALA A 42 -8.42 -8.79 6.66
C ALA A 42 -7.28 -7.89 6.17
N ARG A 43 -6.07 -8.44 5.96
CA ARG A 43 -4.95 -7.67 5.44
C ARG A 43 -5.19 -7.31 3.97
N ASN A 44 -5.15 -6.03 3.66
CA ASN A 44 -5.42 -5.49 2.31
C ASN A 44 -4.15 -5.03 1.57
N VAL A 45 -2.97 -5.32 2.10
CA VAL A 45 -1.68 -4.95 1.52
C VAL A 45 -0.89 -6.18 1.09
N TYR A 46 -0.04 -6.01 0.10
CA TYR A 46 0.96 -7.01 -0.26
C TYR A 46 2.03 -7.08 0.83
N ALA A 47 2.72 -8.21 0.92
CA ALA A 47 3.88 -8.36 1.75
C ALA A 47 5.01 -9.07 1.01
N VAL A 48 6.25 -8.68 1.30
CA VAL A 48 7.45 -9.39 0.87
C VAL A 48 8.35 -9.62 2.06
N LYS A 49 8.82 -10.85 2.21
CA LYS A 49 9.81 -11.23 3.20
C LYS A 49 11.19 -11.18 2.57
N PHE A 50 12.13 -10.55 3.26
CA PHE A 50 13.50 -10.43 2.78
C PHE A 50 14.42 -11.48 3.39
N SER A 51 15.38 -11.94 2.60
CA SER A 51 16.54 -12.69 3.06
C SER A 51 17.62 -11.77 3.63
N GLY A 52 18.60 -12.32 4.28
CA GLY A 52 19.78 -11.57 4.76
C GLY A 52 19.45 -10.43 5.73
N THR A 53 20.07 -9.28 5.53
CA THR A 53 19.87 -8.06 6.33
C THR A 53 19.41 -6.94 5.41
N PRO A 54 18.10 -6.72 5.26
CA PRO A 54 17.58 -5.61 4.46
C PRO A 54 17.89 -4.28 5.13
N GLY A 55 17.92 -3.21 4.32
CA GLY A 55 17.93 -1.83 4.84
C GLY A 55 16.61 -1.46 5.49
N THR A 56 16.57 -0.31 6.17
CA THR A 56 15.36 0.21 6.79
C THR A 56 14.58 1.06 5.80
N PHE A 57 13.42 0.58 5.39
CA PHE A 57 12.52 1.30 4.48
C PHE A 57 11.70 2.36 5.24
N THR A 58 11.42 3.46 4.56
CA THR A 58 10.60 4.55 5.11
C THR A 58 9.14 4.40 4.64
N VAL A 59 8.19 4.64 5.56
CA VAL A 59 6.77 4.65 5.21
C VAL A 59 6.50 5.73 4.15
N ASP A 60 5.58 5.46 3.26
CA ASP A 60 5.18 6.29 2.11
C ASP A 60 6.23 6.49 1.01
N GLU A 61 7.41 5.88 1.11
CA GLU A 61 8.36 5.95 0.01
C GLU A 61 7.97 5.02 -1.16
N LYS A 62 8.35 5.45 -2.35
CA LYS A 62 8.29 4.63 -3.57
C LYS A 62 9.35 3.54 -3.50
N ILE A 63 8.97 2.32 -3.83
CA ILE A 63 9.89 1.19 -3.99
C ILE A 63 9.87 0.69 -5.42
N THR A 64 11.03 0.27 -5.90
CA THR A 64 11.18 -0.27 -7.26
C THR A 64 11.94 -1.57 -7.19
N GLN A 65 11.48 -2.58 -7.92
CA GLN A 65 12.23 -3.83 -8.09
C GLN A 65 13.05 -3.79 -9.36
N ALA A 66 14.33 -4.12 -9.25
CA ALA A 66 15.20 -4.32 -10.40
C ALA A 66 14.65 -5.43 -11.31
N THR A 67 14.99 -5.42 -12.58
CA THR A 67 14.60 -6.42 -13.59
C THR A 67 13.11 -6.38 -13.98
N THR A 68 12.19 -6.46 -13.03
CA THR A 68 10.74 -6.40 -13.32
C THR A 68 10.28 -4.97 -13.58
N ASN A 69 10.98 -3.98 -13.01
CA ASN A 69 10.56 -2.59 -12.92
C ASN A 69 9.20 -2.41 -12.22
N ALA A 70 8.83 -3.37 -11.36
CA ALA A 70 7.65 -3.24 -10.52
C ALA A 70 7.82 -2.07 -9.56
N VAL A 71 6.76 -1.30 -9.37
CA VAL A 71 6.73 -0.13 -8.49
C VAL A 71 5.61 -0.30 -7.47
N GLY A 72 5.87 0.12 -6.26
CA GLY A 72 4.92 0.15 -5.17
C GLY A 72 5.23 1.26 -4.18
N LYS A 73 4.42 1.35 -3.16
CA LYS A 73 4.54 2.33 -2.07
C LYS A 73 4.57 1.61 -0.73
N VAL A 74 5.52 1.97 0.13
CA VAL A 74 5.68 1.35 1.44
C VAL A 74 4.54 1.74 2.37
N VAL A 75 3.92 0.75 2.99
CA VAL A 75 2.92 0.94 4.06
C VAL A 75 3.57 0.77 5.43
N ALA A 76 4.39 -0.26 5.60
CA ALA A 76 5.11 -0.53 6.84
C ALA A 76 6.32 -1.44 6.58
N PHE A 77 7.30 -1.38 7.46
CA PHE A 77 8.43 -2.31 7.46
C PHE A 77 8.66 -2.89 8.86
N ASP A 78 8.55 -4.21 8.97
CA ASP A 78 8.91 -4.95 10.18
C ASP A 78 10.36 -5.43 10.07
N SER A 79 11.27 -4.73 10.73
CA SER A 79 12.70 -5.05 10.70
C SER A 79 13.05 -6.35 11.43
N THR A 80 12.23 -6.77 12.39
CA THR A 80 12.44 -7.99 13.17
C THR A 80 12.13 -9.23 12.34
N LEU A 81 10.99 -9.23 11.66
CA LEU A 81 10.55 -10.31 10.78
C LEU A 81 11.05 -10.13 9.35
N LYS A 82 11.67 -8.97 9.04
CA LYS A 82 12.15 -8.60 7.70
C LYS A 82 11.03 -8.61 6.65
N ILE A 83 9.85 -8.13 7.04
CA ILE A 83 8.66 -8.08 6.19
C ILE A 83 8.39 -6.64 5.80
N LEU A 84 8.33 -6.39 4.50
CA LEU A 84 7.90 -5.12 3.93
C LEU A 84 6.44 -5.26 3.48
N TYR A 85 5.59 -4.37 3.97
CA TYR A 85 4.20 -4.23 3.54
C TYR A 85 4.11 -3.10 2.55
N TYR A 86 3.46 -3.33 1.41
CA TYR A 86 3.36 -2.35 0.33
C TYR A 86 2.03 -2.44 -0.40
N VAL A 87 1.71 -1.36 -1.10
CA VAL A 87 0.59 -1.30 -2.06
C VAL A 87 1.14 -1.07 -3.45
N GLN A 88 0.40 -1.51 -4.46
CA GLN A 88 0.66 -1.19 -5.86
C GLN A 88 -0.56 -0.45 -6.42
N GLU A 89 -0.30 0.67 -7.05
CA GLU A 89 -1.32 1.52 -7.66
C GLU A 89 -1.26 1.36 -9.19
N ARG A 90 -2.38 1.57 -9.85
CA ARG A 90 -2.50 1.42 -11.30
C ARG A 90 -2.30 2.76 -12.03
N PHE A 91 -1.21 3.46 -11.71
CA PHE A 91 -0.88 4.74 -12.33
C PHE A 91 0.28 4.62 -13.33
N ALA A 92 0.43 5.62 -14.18
CA ALA A 92 1.36 5.60 -15.31
C ALA A 92 2.83 5.38 -14.94
N ASP A 93 3.29 5.80 -13.78
CA ASP A 93 4.66 5.67 -13.34
C ASP A 93 4.92 4.40 -12.48
N HIS A 94 3.92 3.54 -12.32
CA HIS A 94 3.96 2.35 -11.48
C HIS A 94 4.28 1.07 -12.27
N GLY A 95 5.42 1.08 -12.92
CA GLY A 95 5.95 -0.04 -13.70
C GLY A 95 5.95 0.19 -15.21
N THR A 96 6.91 -0.37 -15.90
CA THR A 96 7.14 -0.13 -17.34
C THR A 96 6.06 -0.66 -18.27
N GLY A 97 5.22 -1.56 -17.82
CA GLY A 97 4.07 -2.05 -18.60
C GLY A 97 2.77 -1.33 -18.29
N GLY A 98 2.81 -0.41 -17.33
CA GLY A 98 1.61 0.14 -16.72
C GLY A 98 1.15 1.48 -17.27
N ALA A 99 1.84 2.03 -18.26
CA ALA A 99 1.51 3.34 -18.79
C ALA A 99 0.03 3.42 -19.21
N ASN A 100 -0.79 4.02 -18.39
CA ASN A 100 -2.22 4.31 -18.62
C ASN A 100 -3.11 3.11 -19.01
N THR A 101 -2.66 1.88 -18.79
CA THR A 101 -3.44 0.67 -19.14
C THR A 101 -4.32 0.17 -17.99
N GLY A 102 -4.23 0.78 -16.82
CA GLY A 102 -4.87 0.28 -15.59
C GLY A 102 -4.25 -1.02 -15.06
N ALA A 103 -3.13 -1.45 -15.63
CA ALA A 103 -2.35 -2.60 -15.19
C ALA A 103 -1.10 -2.14 -14.44
N TYR A 104 -0.56 -3.01 -13.62
CA TYR A 104 0.72 -2.83 -12.94
C TYR A 104 1.59 -4.08 -13.13
N VAL A 105 2.90 -3.90 -13.01
CA VAL A 105 3.85 -5.01 -13.00
C VAL A 105 3.96 -5.52 -11.56
N ALA A 106 3.65 -6.79 -11.33
CA ALA A 106 3.75 -7.41 -10.02
C ALA A 106 5.22 -7.52 -9.57
N PHE A 107 5.45 -7.31 -8.30
CA PHE A 107 6.71 -7.71 -7.67
C PHE A 107 6.83 -9.22 -7.73
N SER A 108 7.95 -9.70 -8.22
CA SER A 108 8.25 -11.13 -8.38
C SER A 108 9.77 -11.32 -8.44
N THR A 109 10.25 -12.53 -8.42
CA THR A 109 11.68 -12.85 -8.48
C THR A 109 12.46 -12.43 -7.22
N THR A 110 13.73 -12.78 -7.18
CA THR A 110 14.68 -12.39 -6.12
C THR A 110 15.47 -11.12 -6.45
N ALA A 111 15.03 -10.36 -7.45
CA ALA A 111 15.69 -9.11 -7.80
C ALA A 111 15.51 -8.07 -6.67
N THR A 112 16.55 -7.29 -6.45
CA THR A 112 16.61 -6.30 -5.37
C THR A 112 15.46 -5.30 -5.46
N ILE A 113 14.82 -5.06 -4.33
CA ILE A 113 13.86 -3.98 -4.13
C ILE A 113 14.59 -2.81 -3.47
N THR A 114 14.42 -1.61 -4.01
CA THR A 114 15.10 -0.40 -3.55
C THR A 114 14.09 0.68 -3.17
N GLY A 115 14.27 1.30 -2.01
CA GLY A 115 13.52 2.46 -1.55
C GLY A 115 14.09 3.75 -2.14
N ALA A 116 13.22 4.60 -2.68
CA ALA A 116 13.64 5.81 -3.42
C ALA A 116 14.20 6.90 -2.53
N SER A 117 13.69 7.08 -1.31
CA SER A 117 14.14 8.13 -0.39
C SER A 117 15.12 7.62 0.65
N SER A 118 14.91 6.42 1.18
CA SER A 118 15.80 5.82 2.18
C SER A 118 17.09 5.26 1.57
N GLY A 119 17.07 4.88 0.29
CA GLY A 119 18.13 4.08 -0.33
C GLY A 119 18.21 2.66 0.21
N ALA A 120 17.24 2.24 1.03
CA ALA A 120 17.18 0.89 1.57
C ALA A 120 17.06 -0.13 0.45
N THR A 121 17.72 -1.27 0.64
CA THR A 121 17.65 -2.39 -0.30
C THR A 121 17.25 -3.67 0.42
N GLY A 122 16.51 -4.54 -0.26
CA GLY A 122 16.15 -5.86 0.22
C GLY A 122 16.07 -6.86 -0.91
N ILE A 123 16.49 -8.08 -0.65
CA ILE A 123 16.40 -9.20 -1.60
C ILE A 123 15.27 -10.11 -1.11
N PRO A 124 14.22 -10.34 -1.92
CA PRO A 124 13.15 -11.28 -1.54
C PRO A 124 13.70 -12.67 -1.24
N ASP A 125 13.13 -13.29 -0.24
CA ASP A 125 13.57 -14.61 0.26
C ASP A 125 12.85 -15.72 -0.50
N ALA A 126 13.50 -16.28 -1.53
CA ALA A 126 12.91 -17.34 -2.35
C ALA A 126 12.61 -18.63 -1.57
N ASP A 127 13.25 -18.81 -0.42
CA ASP A 127 13.04 -20.01 0.43
C ASP A 127 11.91 -19.79 1.47
N ALA A 128 11.28 -18.60 1.47
CA ALA A 128 10.18 -18.29 2.37
C ALA A 128 8.85 -18.82 1.82
N ASP A 129 8.64 -20.14 1.96
CA ASP A 129 7.41 -20.85 1.57
C ASP A 129 6.63 -21.35 2.79
N SER A 130 6.54 -20.55 3.84
CA SER A 130 5.90 -20.95 5.08
C SER A 130 5.13 -19.80 5.72
N ALA A 131 4.28 -20.16 6.69
CA ALA A 131 3.59 -19.21 7.51
C ALA A 131 4.55 -18.56 8.52
N VAL A 132 4.52 -17.23 8.58
CA VAL A 132 5.24 -16.43 9.57
C VAL A 132 4.24 -15.87 10.57
N THR A 133 4.46 -16.12 11.86
CA THR A 133 3.63 -15.57 12.93
C THR A 133 4.05 -14.13 13.24
N LEU A 134 3.10 -13.20 13.16
CA LEU A 134 3.28 -11.79 13.51
C LEU A 134 3.20 -11.58 15.03
N ALA A 135 3.65 -10.43 15.50
CA ALA A 135 3.60 -10.05 16.91
C ALA A 135 2.19 -10.11 17.52
N GLY A 136 1.13 -9.90 16.72
CA GLY A 136 -0.27 -10.00 17.13
C GLY A 136 -0.86 -11.42 17.13
N GLY A 137 -0.06 -12.46 16.83
CA GLY A 137 -0.51 -13.84 16.75
C GLY A 137 -1.12 -14.26 15.41
N ASN A 138 -1.39 -13.33 14.51
CA ASN A 138 -1.83 -13.62 13.15
C ASN A 138 -0.67 -14.17 12.32
N THR A 139 -0.97 -14.92 11.26
CA THR A 139 0.04 -15.48 10.37
C THR A 139 -0.08 -14.93 8.96
N ILE A 140 1.06 -14.80 8.28
CA ILE A 140 1.13 -14.54 6.84
C ILE A 140 1.81 -15.76 6.20
N THR A 141 1.18 -16.33 5.19
CA THR A 141 1.81 -17.38 4.38
C THR A 141 2.46 -16.75 3.16
N PHE A 142 3.74 -17.02 2.97
CA PHE A 142 4.52 -16.59 1.83
C PHE A 142 4.67 -17.71 0.82
N THR A 143 4.82 -17.33 -0.44
CA THR A 143 5.25 -18.19 -1.55
C THR A 143 6.36 -17.47 -2.27
N ASP A 144 7.52 -18.09 -2.39
CA ASP A 144 8.75 -17.48 -2.96
C ASP A 144 9.05 -16.08 -2.35
N GLY A 145 8.76 -15.91 -1.06
CA GLY A 145 8.95 -14.66 -0.33
C GLY A 145 7.85 -13.62 -0.49
N TYR A 146 6.80 -13.88 -1.26
CA TYR A 146 5.70 -12.94 -1.48
C TYR A 146 4.38 -13.42 -0.89
N ALA A 147 3.55 -12.48 -0.48
CA ALA A 147 2.20 -12.74 -0.01
C ALA A 147 1.23 -11.71 -0.61
N ASN A 148 0.16 -12.22 -1.22
CA ASN A 148 -0.94 -11.41 -1.71
C ASN A 148 -1.74 -10.80 -0.55
N PRO A 149 -2.53 -9.73 -0.78
CA PRO A 149 -3.55 -9.31 0.16
C PRO A 149 -4.46 -10.47 0.55
N GLU A 150 -4.97 -10.46 1.77
CA GLU A 150 -5.97 -11.43 2.21
C GLU A 150 -7.38 -11.05 1.75
N LEU A 151 -7.59 -9.76 1.49
CA LEU A 151 -8.83 -9.25 0.92
C LEU A 151 -8.79 -9.25 -0.60
N GLN A 152 -9.89 -9.68 -1.21
CA GLN A 152 -10.09 -9.56 -2.65
C GLN A 152 -10.29 -8.09 -3.01
N PRO A 153 -9.45 -7.49 -3.89
CA PRO A 153 -9.66 -6.14 -4.39
C PRO A 153 -11.06 -5.98 -4.99
N ASP A 154 -11.64 -4.81 -4.79
CA ASP A 154 -12.95 -4.42 -5.32
C ASP A 154 -14.12 -5.29 -4.84
N SER A 155 -13.96 -6.01 -3.72
CA SER A 155 -15.01 -6.82 -3.10
C SER A 155 -15.68 -6.11 -1.92
N GLY A 156 -16.83 -6.63 -1.51
CA GLY A 156 -17.65 -6.04 -0.45
C GLY A 156 -18.55 -4.90 -0.93
N ASN A 157 -19.36 -4.38 -0.03
CA ASN A 157 -20.28 -3.29 -0.31
C ASN A 157 -19.86 -2.03 0.44
N ILE A 158 -19.76 -0.91 -0.27
CA ILE A 158 -19.49 0.38 0.33
C ILE A 158 -20.78 0.87 0.99
N ILE A 159 -20.76 1.02 2.32
CA ILE A 159 -21.90 1.54 3.10
C ILE A 159 -21.76 3.01 3.46
N TYR A 160 -20.55 3.54 3.40
CA TYR A 160 -20.28 4.95 3.67
C TYR A 160 -19.06 5.40 2.86
N ARG A 161 -19.12 6.60 2.33
CA ARG A 161 -18.01 7.24 1.61
C ARG A 161 -17.94 8.71 1.98
N GLU A 162 -16.77 9.17 2.32
CA GLU A 162 -16.50 10.56 2.61
C GLU A 162 -15.26 11.01 1.82
N THR A 163 -15.41 12.08 1.06
CA THR A 163 -14.31 12.71 0.34
C THR A 163 -14.00 14.03 1.01
N ARG A 164 -12.81 14.15 1.60
CA ARG A 164 -12.35 15.36 2.26
C ARG A 164 -11.24 16.01 1.47
N LYS A 165 -11.37 17.31 1.23
CA LYS A 165 -10.26 18.11 0.75
C LYS A 165 -9.24 18.25 1.90
N PRO A 166 -7.94 18.01 1.68
CA PRO A 166 -6.92 18.26 2.68
C PRO A 166 -6.98 19.73 3.12
N ILE A 167 -6.94 19.95 4.42
CA ILE A 167 -6.87 21.31 4.96
C ILE A 167 -5.39 21.70 4.98
N SER A 168 -5.02 22.66 4.16
CA SER A 168 -3.71 23.30 4.24
C SER A 168 -3.75 24.34 5.34
N ARG A 169 -2.90 24.21 6.34
CA ARG A 169 -2.77 25.17 7.44
C ARG A 169 -1.70 26.20 7.10
N ALA A 170 -2.01 27.47 7.35
CA ALA A 170 -0.96 28.47 7.44
C ALA A 170 -0.07 28.18 8.67
N THR A 171 1.21 28.56 8.61
CA THR A 171 2.18 28.27 9.70
C THR A 171 1.83 28.94 11.03
N ASP A 172 0.97 29.93 11.00
CA ASP A 172 0.50 30.74 12.14
C ASP A 172 -0.96 30.47 12.51
N GLN A 173 -1.60 29.51 11.86
CA GLN A 173 -2.99 29.15 12.12
C GLN A 173 -3.10 28.21 13.32
N THR A 174 -3.94 28.58 14.29
CA THR A 174 -4.35 27.72 15.41
C THR A 174 -5.77 27.23 15.16
N GLU A 175 -6.00 25.92 15.31
CA GLU A 175 -7.32 25.30 15.16
C GLU A 175 -7.74 24.63 16.46
N ASP A 176 -9.00 24.89 16.87
CA ASP A 176 -9.68 24.14 17.91
C ASP A 176 -10.74 23.21 17.28
N ILE A 177 -10.55 21.90 17.44
CA ILE A 177 -11.51 20.90 16.97
C ILE A 177 -12.41 20.50 18.15
N LYS A 178 -13.69 20.88 18.09
CA LYS A 178 -14.70 20.44 19.06
C LYS A 178 -15.52 19.31 18.46
N VAL A 179 -15.47 18.14 19.09
CA VAL A 179 -16.34 17.00 18.76
C VAL A 179 -17.46 16.96 19.80
N ILE A 180 -18.69 17.16 19.37
CA ILE A 180 -19.88 16.99 20.19
C ILE A 180 -20.47 15.63 19.83
N VAL A 181 -20.55 14.73 20.79
CA VAL A 181 -21.19 13.42 20.64
C VAL A 181 -22.46 13.46 21.46
N GLU A 182 -23.61 13.35 20.80
CA GLU A 182 -24.91 13.13 21.45
C GLU A 182 -25.21 11.63 21.43
N PHE A 183 -25.64 11.10 22.61
CA PHE A 183 -26.01 9.70 22.80
C PHE A 183 -27.53 9.56 22.89
#